data_0948265ba4c0f5dfb8afcc32849dbf36
#
_entry.id   0948265ba4c0f5dfb8afcc32849dbf36
#
_cell.length_a   1.000
_cell.length_b   1.000
_cell.length_c   1.000
_cell.angle_alpha   90.00
_cell.angle_beta   90.00
_cell.angle_gamma   90.00
#
_symmetry.space_group_name_H-M   'P 1'
#
loop_
_entity.id
_entity.type
_entity.pdbx_description
1 polymer ?
#
loop_
_entity_poly.entity_id
_entity_poly.type
_entity_poly.pdbx_seq_one_letter_code
_entity_poly.pdbx_strand_id
1 'polypeptide(L)'
;SYDEASCIPECFFTAWSNLVDRGGLKKNQKILIHGGTSGVGLAAIQIAKIFESEIVTTVGNSEKEEFCRKIGVEYVINYNDVDFFEKIKEFKIGGLDLILDFVGGDYISKNISLLANDGKLINIGFQKGSKVELNLMKVMLKRLIISGSTLRIRNTTFKNQILKKLQKFVFPLLENGKIKCFIDSKYKLEDVINAHKRLYEGKHIGKVILKM
;
A
#
# COMPACT_ATOMS: atom_id res chain seq x y z
N SER A 1 -0.12 14.84 -17.57
CA SER A 1 -1.08 14.30 -18.58
C SER A 1 -2.35 13.81 -17.92
N TYR A 2 -3.44 13.65 -18.69
CA TYR A 2 -4.69 13.03 -18.21
C TYR A 2 -4.48 11.58 -17.78
N ASP A 3 -3.58 10.86 -18.44
CA ASP A 3 -3.22 9.48 -18.10
C ASP A 3 -2.65 9.41 -16.67
N GLU A 4 -1.74 10.29 -16.32
CA GLU A 4 -1.17 10.38 -14.97
C GLU A 4 -2.19 10.87 -13.95
N ALA A 5 -3.00 11.88 -14.31
CA ALA A 5 -4.05 12.39 -13.45
C ALA A 5 -5.06 11.30 -13.06
N SER A 6 -5.37 10.37 -13.96
CA SER A 6 -6.28 9.24 -13.67
C SER A 6 -5.75 8.28 -12.61
N CYS A 7 -4.44 8.26 -12.35
CA CYS A 7 -3.82 7.42 -11.33
C CYS A 7 -3.93 8.00 -9.91
N ILE A 8 -4.27 9.28 -9.76
CA ILE A 8 -4.20 9.99 -8.48
C ILE A 8 -5.40 9.72 -7.56
N PRO A 9 -6.67 9.85 -8.02
CA PRO A 9 -7.85 9.92 -7.14
C PRO A 9 -8.03 8.72 -6.22
N GLU A 10 -7.79 7.51 -6.71
CA GLU A 10 -7.96 6.30 -5.90
C GLU A 10 -6.67 5.95 -5.14
N CYS A 11 -5.53 5.93 -5.83
CA CYS A 11 -4.30 5.40 -5.27
C CYS A 11 -3.69 6.31 -4.20
N PHE A 12 -3.47 7.57 -4.54
CA PHE A 12 -2.86 8.52 -3.60
C PHE A 12 -3.82 8.95 -2.49
N PHE A 13 -5.12 9.05 -2.77
CA PHE A 13 -6.13 9.33 -1.74
C PHE A 13 -6.19 8.19 -0.72
N THR A 14 -6.22 6.94 -1.18
CA THR A 14 -6.25 5.76 -0.30
C THR A 14 -4.94 5.66 0.49
N ALA A 15 -3.79 5.78 -0.17
CA ALA A 15 -2.49 5.70 0.49
C ALA A 15 -2.32 6.81 1.54
N TRP A 16 -2.61 8.07 1.19
CA TRP A 16 -2.47 9.20 2.11
C TRP A 16 -3.40 9.07 3.32
N SER A 17 -4.70 8.85 3.07
CA SER A 17 -5.68 8.79 4.15
C SER A 17 -5.42 7.63 5.14
N ASN A 18 -4.79 6.55 4.66
CA ASN A 18 -4.50 5.40 5.51
C ASN A 18 -3.12 5.46 6.18
N LEU A 19 -2.08 5.88 5.48
CA LEU A 19 -0.76 6.00 6.09
C LEU A 19 -0.66 7.23 7.00
N VAL A 20 -1.09 8.40 6.49
CA VAL A 20 -0.87 9.67 7.19
C VAL A 20 -2.03 10.00 8.13
N ASP A 21 -3.26 10.08 7.61
CA ASP A 21 -4.39 10.58 8.41
C ASP A 21 -4.82 9.57 9.47
N ARG A 22 -4.93 8.30 9.12
CA ARG A 22 -5.36 7.22 10.02
C ARG A 22 -4.17 6.56 10.74
N GLY A 23 -3.14 6.20 9.99
CA GLY A 23 -1.93 5.57 10.51
C GLY A 23 -1.10 6.51 11.37
N GLY A 24 -1.17 7.82 11.09
CA GLY A 24 -0.36 8.81 11.79
C GLY A 24 1.12 8.64 11.51
N LEU A 25 1.47 8.28 10.27
CA LEU A 25 2.85 8.03 9.83
C LEU A 25 3.77 9.20 10.20
N LYS A 26 4.88 8.88 10.84
CA LYS A 26 5.93 9.82 11.25
C LYS A 26 7.25 9.49 10.54
N LYS A 27 8.18 10.44 10.57
CA LYS A 27 9.53 10.21 10.03
C LYS A 27 10.22 9.01 10.67
N ASN A 28 11.00 8.29 9.86
CA ASN A 28 11.85 7.17 10.26
C ASN A 28 11.09 5.95 10.83
N GLN A 29 9.79 5.88 10.64
CA GLN A 29 9.01 4.72 11.05
C GLN A 29 9.21 3.56 10.09
N LYS A 30 9.12 2.34 10.63
CA LYS A 30 9.19 1.08 9.90
C LYS A 30 7.81 0.65 9.46
N ILE A 31 7.62 0.46 8.17
CA ILE A 31 6.30 0.14 7.64
C ILE A 31 6.32 -1.08 6.73
N LEU A 32 5.25 -1.85 6.79
CA LEU A 32 4.97 -2.91 5.83
C LEU A 32 3.80 -2.50 4.93
N ILE A 33 4.03 -2.59 3.63
CA ILE A 33 3.02 -2.35 2.62
C ILE A 33 2.83 -3.65 1.84
N HIS A 34 1.72 -4.35 2.05
CA HIS A 34 1.41 -5.52 1.23
C HIS A 34 1.07 -5.10 -0.20
N GLY A 35 1.52 -5.89 -1.19
CA GLY A 35 1.26 -5.65 -2.61
C GLY A 35 1.90 -4.38 -3.17
N GLY A 36 3.20 -4.22 -2.98
CA GLY A 36 3.96 -3.02 -3.31
C GLY A 36 3.85 -2.53 -4.75
N THR A 37 3.55 -3.41 -5.71
CA THR A 37 3.38 -3.03 -7.13
C THR A 37 1.96 -2.72 -7.55
N SER A 38 0.98 -2.83 -6.63
CA SER A 38 -0.37 -2.33 -6.91
C SER A 38 -0.39 -0.80 -7.01
N GLY A 39 -1.40 -0.22 -7.64
CA GLY A 39 -1.51 1.23 -7.73
C GLY A 39 -1.47 1.92 -6.35
N VAL A 40 -2.18 1.37 -5.36
CA VAL A 40 -2.15 1.89 -3.98
C VAL A 40 -0.81 1.61 -3.30
N GLY A 41 -0.22 0.42 -3.51
CA GLY A 41 1.09 0.05 -2.96
C GLY A 41 2.20 0.99 -3.43
N LEU A 42 2.24 1.30 -4.73
CA LEU A 42 3.23 2.24 -5.30
C LEU A 42 3.03 3.67 -4.80
N ALA A 43 1.79 4.12 -4.65
CA ALA A 43 1.51 5.42 -4.03
C ALA A 43 1.93 5.43 -2.55
N ALA A 44 1.64 4.36 -1.82
CA ALA A 44 2.01 4.19 -0.41
C ALA A 44 3.53 4.18 -0.20
N ILE A 45 4.28 3.44 -1.02
CA ILE A 45 5.75 3.42 -1.00
C ILE A 45 6.31 4.83 -1.21
N GLN A 46 5.81 5.56 -2.19
CA GLN A 46 6.30 6.91 -2.50
C GLN A 46 5.95 7.90 -1.40
N ILE A 47 4.75 7.83 -0.81
CA ILE A 47 4.37 8.64 0.35
C ILE A 47 5.27 8.30 1.55
N ALA A 48 5.50 7.01 1.83
CA ALA A 48 6.36 6.59 2.93
C ALA A 48 7.79 7.13 2.80
N LYS A 49 8.30 7.24 1.58
CA LYS A 49 9.62 7.85 1.31
C LYS A 49 9.68 9.35 1.64
N ILE A 50 8.57 10.09 1.50
CA ILE A 50 8.51 11.49 1.97
C ILE A 50 8.78 11.56 3.48
N PHE A 51 8.37 10.53 4.22
CA PHE A 51 8.58 10.41 5.67
C PHE A 51 9.88 9.69 6.05
N GLU A 52 10.77 9.44 5.09
CA GLU A 52 12.04 8.74 5.33
C GLU A 52 11.85 7.39 6.04
N SER A 53 10.75 6.69 5.74
CA SER A 53 10.39 5.43 6.38
C SER A 53 11.26 4.28 5.88
N GLU A 54 11.58 3.35 6.78
CA GLU A 54 12.12 2.05 6.42
C GLU A 54 10.98 1.17 5.90
N ILE A 55 11.05 0.77 4.62
CA ILE A 55 9.91 0.16 3.93
C ILE A 55 10.16 -1.32 3.67
N VAL A 56 9.26 -2.14 4.17
CA VAL A 56 9.11 -3.54 3.76
C VAL A 56 7.92 -3.66 2.82
N THR A 57 8.04 -4.43 1.77
CA THR A 57 6.88 -4.70 0.88
C THR A 57 6.82 -6.15 0.44
N THR A 58 5.61 -6.64 0.15
CA THR A 58 5.38 -7.96 -0.40
C THR A 58 4.90 -7.87 -1.84
N VAL A 59 5.35 -8.78 -2.68
CA VAL A 59 5.00 -8.88 -4.10
C VAL A 59 4.82 -10.35 -4.51
N GLY A 60 4.25 -10.60 -5.69
CA GLY A 60 3.87 -11.95 -6.12
C GLY A 60 4.78 -12.60 -7.16
N ASN A 61 5.87 -11.95 -7.60
CA ASN A 61 6.85 -12.56 -8.52
C ASN A 61 8.15 -11.75 -8.54
N SER A 62 9.18 -12.33 -9.19
CA SER A 62 10.54 -11.75 -9.28
C SER A 62 10.59 -10.45 -10.07
N GLU A 63 9.80 -10.29 -11.13
CA GLU A 63 9.73 -9.02 -11.91
C GLU A 63 9.26 -7.87 -11.02
N LYS A 64 8.24 -8.12 -10.21
CA LYS A 64 7.70 -7.14 -9.24
C LYS A 64 8.68 -6.87 -8.12
N GLU A 65 9.44 -7.87 -7.69
CA GLU A 65 10.49 -7.72 -6.70
C GLU A 65 11.59 -6.81 -7.23
N GLU A 66 12.11 -7.09 -8.44
CA GLU A 66 13.12 -6.27 -9.08
C GLU A 66 12.64 -4.82 -9.27
N PHE A 67 11.37 -4.65 -9.70
CA PHE A 67 10.79 -3.32 -9.84
C PHE A 67 10.76 -2.55 -8.51
N CYS A 68 10.34 -3.18 -7.42
CA CYS A 68 10.33 -2.52 -6.11
C CYS A 68 11.74 -2.15 -5.64
N ARG A 69 12.74 -3.00 -5.91
CA ARG A 69 14.15 -2.68 -5.63
C ARG A 69 14.64 -1.50 -6.49
N LYS A 70 14.32 -1.46 -7.78
CA LYS A 70 14.66 -0.33 -8.69
C LYS A 70 14.08 1.01 -8.23
N ILE A 71 12.88 0.99 -7.66
CA ILE A 71 12.31 2.21 -7.08
C ILE A 71 12.84 2.48 -5.66
N GLY A 72 13.82 1.74 -5.18
CA GLY A 72 14.56 1.98 -3.94
C GLY A 72 13.82 1.49 -2.67
N VAL A 73 13.14 0.36 -2.74
CA VAL A 73 12.69 -0.38 -1.55
C VAL A 73 13.74 -1.43 -1.20
N GLU A 74 14.24 -1.37 0.02
CA GLU A 74 15.31 -2.27 0.50
C GLU A 74 14.78 -3.68 0.79
N TYR A 75 13.68 -3.78 1.52
CA TYR A 75 13.12 -5.04 1.98
C TYR A 75 11.92 -5.45 1.13
N VAL A 76 12.18 -6.21 0.07
CA VAL A 76 11.13 -6.73 -0.83
C VAL A 76 11.05 -8.24 -0.67
N ILE A 77 9.84 -8.77 -0.54
CA ILE A 77 9.56 -10.19 -0.30
C ILE A 77 8.61 -10.71 -1.37
N ASN A 78 9.05 -11.70 -2.13
CA ASN A 78 8.17 -12.48 -2.99
C ASN A 78 7.46 -13.54 -2.14
N TYR A 79 6.17 -13.33 -1.87
CA TYR A 79 5.38 -14.23 -1.00
C TYR A 79 5.07 -15.58 -1.63
N ASN A 80 5.37 -15.79 -2.91
CA ASN A 80 5.28 -17.11 -3.54
C ASN A 80 6.52 -17.97 -3.31
N ASP A 81 7.66 -17.34 -3.00
CA ASP A 81 8.91 -18.05 -2.77
C ASP A 81 9.15 -18.33 -1.29
N VAL A 82 8.75 -17.39 -0.41
CA VAL A 82 9.00 -17.49 1.03
C VAL A 82 7.83 -16.94 1.85
N ASP A 83 7.69 -17.45 3.07
CA ASP A 83 6.73 -16.88 4.02
C ASP A 83 7.20 -15.49 4.46
N PHE A 84 6.37 -14.47 4.24
CA PHE A 84 6.74 -13.09 4.53
C PHE A 84 6.98 -12.83 6.02
N PHE A 85 6.28 -13.54 6.90
CA PHE A 85 6.43 -13.38 8.35
C PHE A 85 7.82 -13.83 8.82
N GLU A 86 8.24 -15.02 8.40
CA GLU A 86 9.57 -15.52 8.73
C GLU A 86 10.66 -14.64 8.08
N LYS A 87 10.46 -14.22 6.83
CA LYS A 87 11.43 -13.38 6.13
C LYS A 87 11.64 -12.02 6.79
N ILE A 88 10.58 -11.37 7.29
CA ILE A 88 10.71 -10.10 8.02
C ILE A 88 11.52 -10.30 9.34
N LYS A 89 11.35 -11.42 10.00
CA LYS A 89 12.15 -11.73 11.21
C LYS A 89 13.63 -11.92 10.89
N GLU A 90 13.95 -12.53 9.75
CA GLU A 90 15.34 -12.67 9.29
C GLU A 90 16.03 -11.33 9.02
N PHE A 91 15.30 -10.31 8.59
CA PHE A 91 15.86 -8.96 8.38
C PHE A 91 16.34 -8.30 9.66
N LYS A 92 15.90 -8.75 10.83
CA LYS A 92 16.31 -8.23 12.16
C LYS A 92 16.06 -6.72 12.32
N ILE A 93 15.09 -6.17 11.60
CA ILE A 93 14.74 -4.74 11.65
C ILE A 93 13.93 -4.36 12.89
N GLY A 94 13.56 -5.34 13.71
CA GLY A 94 12.69 -5.12 14.88
C GLY A 94 11.20 -5.10 14.51
N GLY A 95 10.37 -4.57 15.41
CA GLY A 95 8.93 -4.47 15.17
C GLY A 95 8.56 -3.34 14.21
N LEU A 96 7.44 -3.52 13.50
CA LEU A 96 6.90 -2.55 12.53
C LEU A 96 5.95 -1.56 13.21
N ASP A 97 6.05 -0.28 12.88
CA ASP A 97 5.19 0.76 13.43
C ASP A 97 3.82 0.81 12.76
N LEU A 98 3.78 0.52 11.47
CA LEU A 98 2.58 0.62 10.65
C LEU A 98 2.54 -0.46 9.59
N ILE A 99 1.40 -1.12 9.44
CA ILE A 99 1.15 -2.09 8.37
C ILE A 99 -0.08 -1.68 7.57
N LEU A 100 0.07 -1.55 6.25
CA LEU A 100 -1.02 -1.35 5.32
C LEU A 100 -1.36 -2.69 4.65
N ASP A 101 -2.58 -3.18 4.89
CA ASP A 101 -3.03 -4.50 4.46
C ASP A 101 -4.33 -4.44 3.66
N PHE A 102 -4.34 -5.08 2.50
CA PHE A 102 -5.54 -5.37 1.72
C PHE A 102 -5.73 -6.88 1.46
N VAL A 103 -4.84 -7.70 2.01
CA VAL A 103 -4.86 -9.17 1.84
C VAL A 103 -5.85 -9.81 2.81
N GLY A 104 -5.75 -9.48 4.09
CA GLY A 104 -6.62 -10.07 5.13
C GLY A 104 -6.32 -11.56 5.39
N GLY A 105 -7.34 -12.29 5.82
CA GLY A 105 -7.22 -13.72 6.10
C GLY A 105 -6.12 -14.05 7.10
N ASP A 106 -5.30 -15.05 6.78
CA ASP A 106 -4.17 -15.52 7.60
C ASP A 106 -3.07 -14.44 7.82
N TYR A 107 -3.02 -13.42 6.97
CA TYR A 107 -2.07 -12.31 7.12
C TYR A 107 -2.31 -11.48 8.38
N ILE A 108 -3.56 -11.38 8.85
CA ILE A 108 -3.91 -10.54 10.01
C ILE A 108 -3.15 -10.97 11.27
N SER A 109 -3.14 -12.24 11.60
CA SER A 109 -2.44 -12.77 12.80
C SER A 109 -0.93 -12.60 12.70
N LYS A 110 -0.36 -12.78 11.51
CA LYS A 110 1.05 -12.56 11.20
C LYS A 110 1.41 -11.08 11.35
N ASN A 111 0.59 -10.20 10.75
CA ASN A 111 0.75 -8.74 10.84
C ASN A 111 0.74 -8.26 12.31
N ILE A 112 -0.23 -8.70 13.11
CA ILE A 112 -0.29 -8.37 14.55
C ILE A 112 1.00 -8.80 15.28
N SER A 113 1.55 -9.95 14.92
CA SER A 113 2.77 -10.46 15.54
C SER A 113 4.01 -9.64 15.18
N LEU A 114 4.07 -9.08 13.97
CA LEU A 114 5.17 -8.25 13.46
C LEU A 114 5.15 -6.80 13.99
N LEU A 115 4.01 -6.30 14.46
CA LEU A 115 3.93 -4.94 14.97
C LEU A 115 4.79 -4.72 16.19
N ALA A 116 5.39 -3.55 16.29
CA ALA A 116 6.03 -3.01 17.48
C ALA A 116 4.99 -2.68 18.58
N ASN A 117 5.44 -2.28 19.76
CA ASN A 117 4.55 -1.68 20.75
C ASN A 117 3.95 -0.39 20.19
N ASP A 118 2.67 -0.17 20.46
CA ASP A 118 1.87 0.95 19.95
C ASP A 118 1.71 0.97 18.40
N GLY A 119 2.08 -0.14 17.74
CA GLY A 119 2.01 -0.30 16.29
C GLY A 119 0.57 -0.36 15.77
N LYS A 120 0.39 -0.09 14.49
CA LYS A 120 -0.92 0.01 13.85
C LYS A 120 -1.06 -0.91 12.64
N LEU A 121 -2.18 -1.61 12.57
CA LEU A 121 -2.60 -2.37 11.39
C LEU A 121 -3.78 -1.65 10.75
N ILE A 122 -3.62 -1.24 9.49
CA ILE A 122 -4.66 -0.56 8.72
C ILE A 122 -5.11 -1.46 7.57
N ASN A 123 -6.33 -1.98 7.66
CA ASN A 123 -6.94 -2.78 6.61
C ASN A 123 -7.70 -1.90 5.61
N ILE A 124 -7.41 -2.09 4.31
CA ILE A 124 -8.09 -1.41 3.20
C ILE A 124 -8.77 -2.38 2.24
N GLY A 125 -8.65 -3.67 2.48
CA GLY A 125 -9.29 -4.75 1.73
C GLY A 125 -9.05 -6.12 2.36
N PHE A 126 -9.70 -7.15 1.80
CA PHE A 126 -9.68 -8.52 2.33
C PHE A 126 -9.70 -9.54 1.20
N GLN A 127 -8.65 -9.57 0.38
CA GLN A 127 -8.58 -10.49 -0.78
C GLN A 127 -8.62 -11.98 -0.38
N LYS A 128 -8.05 -12.33 0.78
CA LYS A 128 -8.07 -13.68 1.37
C LYS A 128 -9.18 -13.88 2.41
N GLY A 129 -10.15 -12.96 2.47
CA GLY A 129 -11.27 -13.04 3.41
C GLY A 129 -11.13 -12.15 4.63
N SER A 130 -12.28 -11.82 5.23
CA SER A 130 -12.41 -10.88 6.34
C SER A 130 -12.69 -11.54 7.70
N LYS A 131 -13.00 -12.83 7.71
CA LYS A 131 -13.24 -13.58 8.95
C LYS A 131 -11.93 -14.21 9.41
N VAL A 132 -11.48 -13.85 10.61
CA VAL A 132 -10.21 -14.30 11.17
C VAL A 132 -10.36 -14.59 12.66
N GLU A 133 -9.64 -15.56 13.15
CA GLU A 133 -9.49 -15.82 14.57
C GLU A 133 -8.24 -15.10 15.08
N LEU A 134 -8.36 -14.34 16.16
CA LEU A 134 -7.30 -13.51 16.70
C LEU A 134 -7.01 -13.78 18.17
N ASN A 135 -5.74 -13.87 18.52
CA ASN A 135 -5.30 -13.81 19.90
C ASN A 135 -5.16 -12.34 20.34
N LEU A 136 -6.18 -11.83 21.04
CA LEU A 136 -6.22 -10.45 21.51
C LEU A 136 -5.19 -10.14 22.62
N MET A 137 -4.57 -11.14 23.22
CA MET A 137 -3.48 -10.94 24.19
C MET A 137 -2.34 -10.09 23.60
N LYS A 138 -1.95 -10.37 22.35
CA LYS A 138 -0.91 -9.60 21.65
C LYS A 138 -1.34 -8.15 21.43
N VAL A 139 -2.62 -7.93 21.09
CA VAL A 139 -3.18 -6.58 20.89
C VAL A 139 -3.11 -5.77 22.18
N MET A 140 -3.49 -6.39 23.31
CA MET A 140 -3.47 -5.77 24.63
C MET A 140 -2.03 -5.47 25.10
N LEU A 141 -1.16 -6.47 25.07
CA LEU A 141 0.20 -6.34 25.61
C LEU A 141 1.06 -5.32 24.84
N LYS A 142 0.87 -5.24 23.52
CA LYS A 142 1.58 -4.29 22.68
C LYS A 142 0.81 -2.97 22.46
N ARG A 143 -0.38 -2.80 23.02
CA ARG A 143 -1.25 -1.61 22.88
C ARG A 143 -1.54 -1.26 21.41
N LEU A 144 -1.81 -2.31 20.59
CA LEU A 144 -1.96 -2.15 19.15
C LEU A 144 -3.26 -1.47 18.77
N ILE A 145 -3.24 -0.77 17.63
CA ILE A 145 -4.43 -0.25 17.00
C ILE A 145 -4.70 -1.05 15.73
N ILE A 146 -5.85 -1.70 15.68
CA ILE A 146 -6.36 -2.35 14.46
C ILE A 146 -7.49 -1.49 13.92
N SER A 147 -7.35 -1.00 12.70
CA SER A 147 -8.32 -0.13 12.07
C SER A 147 -8.50 -0.47 10.59
N GLY A 148 -9.54 0.07 9.99
CA GLY A 148 -9.79 -0.09 8.56
C GLY A 148 -10.46 1.14 7.96
N SER A 149 -10.47 1.20 6.64
CA SER A 149 -11.15 2.28 5.94
C SER A 149 -11.77 1.84 4.63
N THR A 150 -12.75 2.62 4.20
CA THR A 150 -13.24 2.63 2.83
C THR A 150 -13.35 4.09 2.37
N LEU A 151 -12.79 4.39 1.21
CA LEU A 151 -12.83 5.75 0.64
C LEU A 151 -14.13 5.98 -0.15
N ARG A 152 -14.65 4.95 -0.79
CA ARG A 152 -15.78 5.03 -1.74
C ARG A 152 -16.99 5.74 -1.16
N ILE A 153 -17.38 5.35 0.06
CA ILE A 153 -18.58 5.86 0.74
C ILE A 153 -18.39 7.22 1.44
N ARG A 154 -17.16 7.74 1.45
CA ARG A 154 -16.86 9.03 2.09
C ARG A 154 -17.44 10.18 1.27
N ASN A 155 -17.96 11.18 1.97
CA ASN A 155 -18.51 12.38 1.36
C ASN A 155 -17.44 13.26 0.70
N THR A 156 -17.87 14.21 -0.09
CA THR A 156 -16.99 15.13 -0.85
C THR A 156 -16.11 15.97 0.08
N THR A 157 -16.63 16.41 1.23
CA THR A 157 -15.88 17.19 2.21
C THR A 157 -14.65 16.44 2.70
N PHE A 158 -14.81 15.17 3.08
CA PHE A 158 -13.69 14.31 3.48
C PHE A 158 -12.67 14.13 2.35
N LYS A 159 -13.14 13.85 1.13
CA LYS A 159 -12.27 13.70 -0.05
C LYS A 159 -11.53 15.00 -0.37
N ASN A 160 -12.18 16.15 -0.26
CA ASN A 160 -11.54 17.45 -0.44
C ASN A 160 -10.46 17.76 0.61
N GLN A 161 -10.62 17.29 1.83
CA GLN A 161 -9.58 17.43 2.85
C GLN A 161 -8.32 16.63 2.48
N ILE A 162 -8.48 15.42 1.93
CA ILE A 162 -7.35 14.64 1.40
C ILE A 162 -6.73 15.37 0.21
N LEU A 163 -7.54 15.82 -0.75
CA LEU A 163 -7.07 16.54 -1.93
C LEU A 163 -6.18 17.74 -1.55
N LYS A 164 -6.61 18.57 -0.61
CA LYS A 164 -5.81 19.71 -0.13
C LYS A 164 -4.44 19.29 0.42
N LYS A 165 -4.38 18.16 1.11
CA LYS A 165 -3.11 17.61 1.63
C LYS A 165 -2.24 17.09 0.48
N LEU A 166 -2.81 16.37 -0.48
CA LEU A 166 -2.08 15.92 -1.67
C LEU A 166 -1.55 17.10 -2.49
N GLN A 167 -2.35 18.15 -2.68
CA GLN A 167 -1.91 19.39 -3.35
C GLN A 167 -0.72 20.04 -2.64
N LYS A 168 -0.71 20.01 -1.31
CA LYS A 168 0.37 20.61 -0.53
C LYS A 168 1.65 19.75 -0.52
N PHE A 169 1.55 18.45 -0.39
CA PHE A 169 2.68 17.59 -0.08
C PHE A 169 3.10 16.64 -1.21
N VAL A 170 2.18 16.28 -2.12
CA VAL A 170 2.42 15.27 -3.16
C VAL A 170 2.53 15.91 -4.54
N PHE A 171 1.64 16.84 -4.90
CA PHE A 171 1.64 17.43 -6.25
C PHE A 171 2.95 18.14 -6.62
N PRO A 172 3.60 18.92 -5.75
CA PRO A 172 4.90 19.48 -6.09
C PRO A 172 5.98 18.43 -6.37
N LEU A 173 5.85 17.26 -5.75
CA LEU A 173 6.78 16.13 -5.98
C LEU A 173 6.45 15.37 -7.27
N LEU A 174 5.20 15.36 -7.69
CA LEU A 174 4.79 14.86 -9.02
C LEU A 174 5.31 15.79 -10.12
N GLU A 175 5.17 17.11 -9.96
CA GLU A 175 5.61 18.11 -10.92
C GLU A 175 7.13 18.09 -11.14
N ASN A 176 7.91 17.88 -10.10
CA ASN A 176 9.38 17.81 -10.19
C ASN A 176 9.92 16.39 -10.44
N GLY A 177 9.04 15.39 -10.66
CA GLY A 177 9.39 14.02 -11.01
C GLY A 177 9.92 13.15 -9.87
N LYS A 178 9.92 13.63 -8.62
CA LYS A 178 10.29 12.83 -7.44
C LYS A 178 9.27 11.76 -7.10
N ILE A 179 7.99 12.03 -7.38
CA ILE A 179 6.89 11.06 -7.34
C ILE A 179 6.42 10.82 -8.77
N LYS A 180 6.03 9.59 -9.08
CA LYS A 180 5.60 9.17 -10.42
C LYS A 180 4.27 8.43 -10.37
N CYS A 181 3.46 8.61 -11.39
CA CYS A 181 2.31 7.77 -11.68
C CYS A 181 2.75 6.57 -12.52
N PHE A 182 2.71 5.39 -11.96
CA PHE A 182 3.09 4.17 -12.66
C PHE A 182 1.89 3.60 -13.42
N ILE A 183 1.98 3.60 -14.74
CA ILE A 183 0.95 3.08 -15.65
C ILE A 183 1.52 1.81 -16.29
N ASP A 184 0.87 0.67 -16.02
CA ASP A 184 1.21 -0.63 -16.61
C ASP A 184 0.82 -0.67 -18.08
N SER A 185 -0.43 -0.35 -18.36
CA SER A 185 -0.99 -0.47 -19.70
C SER A 185 -2.16 0.50 -19.94
N LYS A 186 -2.40 0.79 -21.20
CA LYS A 186 -3.44 1.70 -21.68
C LYS A 186 -4.32 0.98 -22.68
N TYR A 187 -5.62 1.00 -22.48
CA TYR A 187 -6.63 0.41 -23.37
C TYR A 187 -7.61 1.47 -23.83
N LYS A 188 -8.19 1.31 -25.02
CA LYS A 188 -9.37 2.07 -25.41
C LYS A 188 -10.57 1.61 -24.59
N LEU A 189 -11.59 2.47 -24.43
CA LEU A 189 -12.79 2.10 -23.68
C LEU A 189 -13.47 0.85 -24.26
N GLU A 190 -13.49 0.72 -25.59
CA GLU A 190 -14.06 -0.43 -26.31
C GLU A 190 -13.36 -1.74 -25.96
N ASP A 191 -12.08 -1.67 -25.53
CA ASP A 191 -11.25 -2.82 -25.20
C ASP A 191 -11.20 -3.11 -23.67
N VAL A 192 -12.20 -2.65 -22.94
CA VAL A 192 -12.33 -2.78 -21.48
C VAL A 192 -12.20 -4.23 -20.99
N ILE A 193 -12.66 -5.21 -21.78
CA ILE A 193 -12.57 -6.62 -21.45
C ILE A 193 -11.11 -7.06 -21.29
N ASN A 194 -10.22 -6.64 -22.19
CA ASN A 194 -8.79 -6.95 -22.11
C ASN A 194 -8.11 -6.20 -20.97
N ALA A 195 -8.52 -4.99 -20.66
CA ALA A 195 -8.08 -4.26 -19.47
C ALA A 195 -8.43 -5.02 -18.18
N HIS A 196 -9.64 -5.54 -18.07
CA HIS A 196 -10.06 -6.38 -16.94
C HIS A 196 -9.26 -7.70 -16.86
N LYS A 197 -9.03 -8.38 -18.00
CA LYS A 197 -8.19 -9.58 -18.05
C LYS A 197 -6.78 -9.29 -17.52
N ARG A 198 -6.16 -8.17 -17.96
CA ARG A 198 -4.84 -7.74 -17.49
C ARG A 198 -4.80 -7.55 -15.97
N LEU A 199 -5.85 -6.94 -15.37
CA LEU A 199 -5.98 -6.81 -13.92
C LEU A 199 -6.15 -8.16 -13.24
N TYR A 200 -7.00 -9.04 -13.80
CA TYR A 200 -7.30 -10.35 -13.22
C TYR A 200 -6.07 -11.28 -13.20
N GLU A 201 -5.21 -11.22 -14.22
CA GLU A 201 -3.96 -11.97 -14.26
C GLU A 201 -2.99 -11.61 -13.13
N GLY A 202 -3.18 -10.49 -12.48
CA GLY A 202 -2.35 -10.05 -11.36
C GLY A 202 -0.89 -9.73 -11.73
N LYS A 203 -0.55 -9.66 -13.04
CA LYS A 203 0.83 -9.41 -13.51
C LYS A 203 1.17 -7.92 -13.66
N HIS A 204 0.18 -7.04 -13.59
CA HIS A 204 0.37 -5.59 -13.78
C HIS A 204 1.23 -4.97 -12.68
N ILE A 205 1.95 -3.90 -13.06
CA ILE A 205 2.73 -3.04 -12.16
C ILE A 205 2.17 -1.61 -12.29
N GLY A 206 1.50 -1.13 -11.26
CA GLY A 206 0.82 0.16 -11.30
C GLY A 206 -0.62 0.08 -11.79
N LYS A 207 -1.03 1.06 -12.59
CA LYS A 207 -2.42 1.22 -13.04
C LYS A 207 -2.62 0.75 -14.47
N VAL A 208 -3.72 0.04 -14.68
CA VAL A 208 -4.30 -0.17 -16.01
C VAL A 208 -5.32 0.93 -16.24
N ILE A 209 -5.20 1.69 -17.31
CA ILE A 209 -6.07 2.82 -17.61
C ILE A 209 -6.86 2.63 -18.90
N LEU A 210 -8.06 3.24 -18.94
CA LEU A 210 -8.90 3.31 -20.12
C LEU A 210 -8.83 4.72 -20.69
N LYS A 211 -8.71 4.80 -22.01
CA LYS A 211 -8.79 6.07 -22.77
C LYS A 211 -10.15 6.16 -23.48
N MET A 212 -10.77 7.29 -23.34
CA MET A 212 -11.94 7.68 -24.13
C MET A 212 -11.51 8.35 -25.42
#